data_13a812b28b4c36011589033ea1a3fbe4
#
_entry.id   13a812b28b4c36011589033ea1a3fbe4
#
_cell.length_a   1.000
_cell.length_b   1.000
_cell.length_c   1.000
_cell.angle_alpha   90.00
_cell.angle_beta   90.00
_cell.angle_gamma   90.00
#
_symmetry.space_group_name_H-M   'P 1'
#
loop_
_entity.id
_entity.type
_entity.pdbx_description
1 polymer ?
#
loop_
_entity_poly.entity_id
_entity_poly.type
_entity_poly.pdbx_seq_one_letter_code
_entity_poly.pdbx_strand_id
1 'polypeptide(L)'
;MQFQQLAYFVAVARTRHFTRAAELSRVAQPSLSKQIRSLEQELGAPLFSRARGNITLTPAGEVLLPLAQRMLADLDTARREVAELAGVRRGRVRLGATPSLCAGLLADVLADFHTRYPGIELQVEESGSRDLIRDLGRGELDLALIILPLHSSDPDFSTTPILRENLVVASPMSGPSPNGRASIRILELRGRPLVMFRRGYDVREATLRACRAAGFEPELAVEGGEMDAVLRFVEAGMGLAVVPSMVLRNRQSLRGTPLARPRLLRTVALARRRDVEPSHSADAFRRHLNDYLLGMSPQDLGPDLEVLLTKESD
;
A
#
# COMPACT_ATOMS: atom_id res chain seq x y z
N MET A 1 -23.63 -22.57 7.14
CA MET A 1 -22.98 -21.33 6.62
C MET A 1 -22.62 -21.54 5.15
N GLN A 2 -23.13 -20.67 4.27
CA GLN A 2 -22.91 -20.73 2.82
C GLN A 2 -22.13 -19.50 2.35
N PHE A 3 -21.31 -19.62 1.31
CA PHE A 3 -20.57 -18.48 0.72
C PHE A 3 -21.48 -17.33 0.31
N GLN A 4 -22.68 -17.63 -0.18
CA GLN A 4 -23.65 -16.61 -0.55
C GLN A 4 -24.14 -15.78 0.67
N GLN A 5 -24.31 -16.42 1.83
CA GLN A 5 -24.68 -15.75 3.08
C GLN A 5 -23.54 -14.83 3.56
N LEU A 6 -22.29 -15.29 3.45
CA LEU A 6 -21.12 -14.47 3.75
C LEU A 6 -21.01 -13.27 2.81
N ALA A 7 -21.27 -13.45 1.51
CA ALA A 7 -21.28 -12.37 0.54
C ALA A 7 -22.34 -11.30 0.89
N TYR A 8 -23.54 -11.71 1.26
CA TYR A 8 -24.59 -10.78 1.70
C TYR A 8 -24.23 -10.08 3.00
N PHE A 9 -23.63 -10.80 3.96
CA PHE A 9 -23.16 -10.23 5.21
C PHE A 9 -22.12 -9.12 4.95
N VAL A 10 -21.10 -9.39 4.14
CA VAL A 10 -20.07 -8.40 3.77
C VAL A 10 -20.69 -7.20 3.02
N ALA A 11 -21.65 -7.44 2.11
CA ALA A 11 -22.33 -6.37 1.39
C ALA A 11 -23.11 -5.44 2.34
N VAL A 12 -23.81 -5.98 3.34
CA VAL A 12 -24.54 -5.19 4.35
C VAL A 12 -23.55 -4.44 5.25
N ALA A 13 -22.47 -5.09 5.68
CA ALA A 13 -21.44 -4.45 6.51
C ALA A 13 -20.81 -3.24 5.81
N ARG A 14 -20.56 -3.36 4.50
CA ARG A 14 -19.96 -2.30 3.67
C ARG A 14 -20.90 -1.15 3.41
N THR A 15 -22.17 -1.44 3.08
CA THR A 15 -23.15 -0.42 2.70
C THR A 15 -23.87 0.19 3.90
N ARG A 16 -23.87 -0.51 5.04
CA ARG A 16 -24.67 -0.19 6.24
C ARG A 16 -26.16 -0.01 5.93
N HIS A 17 -26.63 -0.69 4.88
CA HIS A 17 -28.01 -0.55 4.40
C HIS A 17 -28.47 -1.82 3.67
N PHE A 18 -29.51 -2.50 4.17
CA PHE A 18 -29.99 -3.77 3.60
C PHE A 18 -30.50 -3.62 2.17
N THR A 19 -31.26 -2.57 1.86
CA THR A 19 -31.79 -2.37 0.50
C THR A 19 -30.65 -2.15 -0.49
N ARG A 20 -29.69 -1.27 -0.17
CA ARG A 20 -28.55 -0.99 -1.03
C ARG A 20 -27.64 -2.22 -1.21
N ALA A 21 -27.46 -3.04 -0.16
CA ALA A 21 -26.76 -4.31 -0.25
C ALA A 21 -27.46 -5.29 -1.18
N ALA A 22 -28.81 -5.35 -1.13
CA ALA A 22 -29.61 -6.21 -1.99
C ALA A 22 -29.52 -5.80 -3.46
N GLU A 23 -29.58 -4.49 -3.75
CA GLU A 23 -29.38 -3.93 -5.09
C GLU A 23 -28.00 -4.31 -5.66
N LEU A 24 -26.93 -4.09 -4.89
CA LEU A 24 -25.58 -4.46 -5.28
C LEU A 24 -25.42 -5.98 -5.51
N SER A 25 -26.13 -6.77 -4.72
CA SER A 25 -26.13 -8.24 -4.82
C SER A 25 -27.12 -8.77 -5.87
N ARG A 26 -27.88 -7.91 -6.54
CA ARG A 26 -28.91 -8.22 -7.55
C ARG A 26 -29.98 -9.19 -7.06
N VAL A 27 -30.45 -8.97 -5.83
CA VAL A 27 -31.50 -9.81 -5.19
C VAL A 27 -32.56 -8.92 -4.53
N ALA A 28 -33.72 -9.52 -4.22
CA ALA A 28 -34.74 -8.83 -3.45
C ALA A 28 -34.30 -8.66 -1.98
N GLN A 29 -34.54 -7.49 -1.38
CA GLN A 29 -34.16 -7.21 0.01
C GLN A 29 -34.72 -8.21 1.02
N PRO A 30 -35.99 -8.71 0.93
CA PRO A 30 -36.49 -9.73 1.84
C PRO A 30 -35.70 -11.05 1.77
N SER A 31 -35.22 -11.44 0.57
CA SER A 31 -34.37 -12.62 0.38
C SER A 31 -33.04 -12.45 1.08
N LEU A 32 -32.35 -11.33 0.86
CA LEU A 32 -31.09 -11.02 1.52
C LEU A 32 -31.25 -11.02 3.05
N SER A 33 -32.28 -10.34 3.57
CA SER A 33 -32.55 -10.31 5.01
C SER A 33 -32.86 -11.68 5.60
N LYS A 34 -33.53 -12.58 4.86
CA LYS A 34 -33.77 -13.96 5.28
C LYS A 34 -32.46 -14.74 5.38
N GLN A 35 -31.59 -14.59 4.40
CA GLN A 35 -30.28 -15.26 4.40
C GLN A 35 -29.37 -14.80 5.55
N ILE A 36 -29.37 -13.49 5.84
CA ILE A 36 -28.62 -12.96 7.01
C ILE A 36 -29.20 -13.54 8.30
N ARG A 37 -30.51 -13.56 8.49
CA ARG A 37 -31.11 -14.16 9.68
C ARG A 37 -30.80 -15.65 9.82
N SER A 38 -30.79 -16.39 8.73
CA SER A 38 -30.40 -17.79 8.73
C SER A 38 -28.93 -17.98 9.17
N LEU A 39 -28.03 -17.10 8.72
CA LEU A 39 -26.63 -17.09 9.14
C LEU A 39 -26.51 -16.76 10.64
N GLU A 40 -27.23 -15.73 11.13
CA GLU A 40 -27.27 -15.38 12.55
C GLU A 40 -27.79 -16.51 13.43
N GLN A 41 -28.83 -17.23 12.98
CA GLN A 41 -29.36 -18.40 13.68
C GLN A 41 -28.36 -19.55 13.75
N GLU A 42 -27.66 -19.82 12.65
CA GLU A 42 -26.66 -20.90 12.60
C GLU A 42 -25.46 -20.60 13.51
N LEU A 43 -25.04 -19.32 13.57
CA LEU A 43 -23.93 -18.85 14.42
C LEU A 43 -24.34 -18.62 15.88
N GLY A 44 -25.64 -18.62 16.19
CA GLY A 44 -26.17 -18.40 17.53
C GLY A 44 -26.02 -16.94 18.04
N ALA A 45 -25.70 -15.98 17.17
CA ALA A 45 -25.47 -14.59 17.54
C ALA A 45 -25.94 -13.62 16.46
N PRO A 46 -26.54 -12.46 16.82
CA PRO A 46 -26.83 -11.42 15.86
C PRO A 46 -25.53 -10.78 15.35
N LEU A 47 -25.45 -10.55 14.04
CA LEU A 47 -24.30 -9.93 13.39
C LEU A 47 -24.46 -8.42 13.20
N PHE A 48 -25.74 -7.95 13.14
CA PHE A 48 -26.07 -6.54 13.00
C PHE A 48 -26.94 -6.04 14.14
N SER A 49 -26.62 -4.85 14.63
CA SER A 49 -27.51 -4.04 15.48
C SER A 49 -28.32 -3.09 14.61
N ARG A 50 -29.62 -2.96 14.91
CA ARG A 50 -30.58 -2.09 14.21
C ARG A 50 -31.04 -0.93 15.10
N ALA A 51 -30.19 -0.47 16.00
CA ALA A 51 -30.53 0.59 16.94
C ALA A 51 -30.64 1.95 16.21
N ARG A 52 -31.72 2.68 16.48
CA ARG A 52 -31.95 4.07 16.02
C ARG A 52 -31.89 4.28 14.48
N GLY A 53 -32.28 3.28 13.69
CA GLY A 53 -32.29 3.41 12.23
C GLY A 53 -30.93 3.25 11.54
N ASN A 54 -29.84 3.11 12.29
CA ASN A 54 -28.51 2.83 11.77
C ASN A 54 -28.18 1.34 11.87
N ILE A 55 -27.58 0.79 10.81
CA ILE A 55 -27.10 -0.58 10.78
C ILE A 55 -25.60 -0.55 11.12
N THR A 56 -25.27 -1.15 12.26
CA THR A 56 -23.89 -1.31 12.73
C THR A 56 -23.61 -2.79 12.98
N LEU A 57 -22.35 -3.18 12.96
CA LEU A 57 -21.92 -4.52 13.36
C LEU A 57 -22.10 -4.68 14.88
N THR A 58 -22.44 -5.89 15.30
CA THR A 58 -22.29 -6.34 16.69
C THR A 58 -20.85 -6.81 16.91
N PRO A 59 -20.39 -7.07 18.15
CA PRO A 59 -19.10 -7.70 18.39
C PRO A 59 -18.91 -9.02 17.61
N ALA A 60 -19.97 -9.84 17.48
CA ALA A 60 -19.92 -11.05 16.65
C ALA A 60 -19.74 -10.71 15.15
N GLY A 61 -20.41 -9.67 14.67
CA GLY A 61 -20.24 -9.17 13.30
C GLY A 61 -18.84 -8.63 13.05
N GLU A 62 -18.25 -7.92 14.01
CA GLU A 62 -16.87 -7.39 13.89
C GLU A 62 -15.84 -8.52 13.80
N VAL A 63 -16.01 -9.60 14.56
CA VAL A 63 -15.17 -10.81 14.49
C VAL A 63 -15.36 -11.54 13.17
N LEU A 64 -16.62 -11.70 12.71
CA LEU A 64 -16.89 -12.44 11.48
C LEU A 64 -16.43 -11.71 10.23
N LEU A 65 -16.48 -10.36 10.19
CA LEU A 65 -16.27 -9.59 8.98
C LEU A 65 -14.92 -9.88 8.29
N PRO A 66 -13.76 -9.79 8.97
CA PRO A 66 -12.47 -10.10 8.34
C PRO A 66 -12.38 -11.57 7.88
N LEU A 67 -12.94 -12.51 8.64
CA LEU A 67 -12.97 -13.92 8.27
C LEU A 67 -13.83 -14.18 7.04
N ALA A 68 -15.02 -13.57 6.96
CA ALA A 68 -15.90 -13.69 5.81
C ALA A 68 -15.28 -13.10 4.54
N GLN A 69 -14.63 -11.94 4.64
CA GLN A 69 -13.91 -11.32 3.53
C GLN A 69 -12.81 -12.28 3.03
N ARG A 70 -12.02 -12.83 3.94
CA ARG A 70 -10.95 -13.78 3.63
C ARG A 70 -11.48 -15.05 2.93
N MET A 71 -12.54 -15.68 3.47
CA MET A 71 -13.14 -16.88 2.86
C MET A 71 -13.65 -16.61 1.43
N LEU A 72 -14.24 -15.44 1.19
CA LEU A 72 -14.71 -15.06 -0.14
C LEU A 72 -13.56 -14.78 -1.11
N ALA A 73 -12.48 -14.18 -0.63
CA ALA A 73 -11.27 -13.93 -1.41
C ALA A 73 -10.56 -15.24 -1.79
N ASP A 74 -10.45 -16.18 -0.86
CA ASP A 74 -9.85 -17.50 -1.09
C ASP A 74 -10.71 -18.32 -2.09
N LEU A 75 -12.05 -18.24 -2.00
CA LEU A 75 -12.95 -18.85 -2.99
C LEU A 75 -12.75 -18.26 -4.40
N ASP A 76 -12.61 -16.95 -4.49
CA ASP A 76 -12.37 -16.27 -5.78
C ASP A 76 -10.98 -16.63 -6.35
N THR A 77 -9.97 -16.77 -5.50
CA THR A 77 -8.63 -17.26 -5.89
C THR A 77 -8.72 -18.70 -6.41
N ALA A 78 -9.36 -19.61 -5.69
CA ALA A 78 -9.51 -21.00 -6.12
C ALA A 78 -10.20 -21.11 -7.49
N ARG A 79 -11.25 -20.32 -7.72
CA ARG A 79 -11.95 -20.30 -9.02
C ARG A 79 -11.04 -19.84 -10.16
N ARG A 80 -10.20 -18.83 -9.91
CA ARG A 80 -9.25 -18.33 -10.91
C ARG A 80 -8.17 -19.36 -11.23
N GLU A 81 -7.55 -19.94 -10.20
CA GLU A 81 -6.51 -20.96 -10.38
C GLU A 81 -7.00 -22.12 -11.23
N VAL A 82 -8.22 -22.62 -10.96
CA VAL A 82 -8.83 -23.67 -11.77
C VAL A 82 -9.07 -23.20 -13.21
N ALA A 83 -9.51 -21.97 -13.42
CA ALA A 83 -9.72 -21.41 -14.75
C ALA A 83 -8.41 -21.21 -15.53
N GLU A 84 -7.32 -20.84 -14.86
CA GLU A 84 -5.98 -20.73 -15.45
C GLU A 84 -5.46 -22.09 -15.92
N LEU A 85 -5.63 -23.16 -15.10
CA LEU A 85 -5.28 -24.53 -15.48
C LEU A 85 -6.09 -25.04 -16.70
N ALA A 86 -7.32 -24.56 -16.86
CA ALA A 86 -8.15 -24.88 -18.03
C ALA A 86 -7.73 -24.16 -19.34
N GLY A 87 -6.59 -23.49 -19.35
CA GLY A 87 -6.03 -22.82 -20.54
C GLY A 87 -6.63 -21.43 -20.83
N VAL A 88 -7.48 -20.91 -19.96
CA VAL A 88 -7.96 -19.54 -20.01
C VAL A 88 -6.85 -18.65 -19.41
N ARG A 89 -5.90 -18.20 -20.24
CA ARG A 89 -4.74 -17.35 -19.87
C ARG A 89 -5.18 -15.92 -19.44
N ARG A 90 -6.08 -15.80 -18.47
CA ARG A 90 -6.54 -14.53 -17.91
C ARG A 90 -6.38 -14.56 -16.40
N GLY A 91 -5.14 -14.40 -15.95
CA GLY A 91 -4.85 -14.20 -14.54
C GLY A 91 -5.13 -12.77 -14.11
N ARG A 92 -5.15 -12.54 -12.79
CA ARG A 92 -5.23 -11.21 -12.19
C ARG A 92 -4.23 -11.10 -11.05
N VAL A 93 -3.58 -9.95 -10.92
CA VAL A 93 -2.74 -9.59 -9.79
C VAL A 93 -3.33 -8.35 -9.11
N ARG A 94 -3.66 -8.49 -7.81
CA ARG A 94 -4.10 -7.38 -6.94
C ARG A 94 -2.91 -6.97 -6.09
N LEU A 95 -2.33 -5.84 -6.42
CA LEU A 95 -1.10 -5.32 -5.82
C LEU A 95 -1.39 -4.08 -5.00
N GLY A 96 -0.97 -4.09 -3.74
CA GLY A 96 -0.94 -2.89 -2.90
C GLY A 96 0.44 -2.22 -2.96
N ALA A 97 0.49 -0.90 -2.98
CA ALA A 97 1.74 -0.17 -2.85
C ALA A 97 1.56 1.20 -2.18
N THR A 98 2.61 1.68 -1.51
CA THR A 98 2.57 3.04 -0.98
C THR A 98 2.69 4.06 -2.10
N PRO A 99 2.10 5.28 -1.96
CA PRO A 99 2.08 6.28 -3.04
C PRO A 99 3.47 6.62 -3.60
N SER A 100 4.48 6.63 -2.76
CA SER A 100 5.85 6.87 -3.21
C SER A 100 6.42 5.74 -4.07
N LEU A 101 5.99 4.50 -3.83
CA LEU A 101 6.39 3.36 -4.65
C LEU A 101 5.61 3.32 -5.97
N CYS A 102 4.34 3.72 -5.96
CA CYS A 102 3.56 3.89 -7.17
C CYS A 102 4.22 4.92 -8.11
N ALA A 103 4.61 6.08 -7.57
CA ALA A 103 5.21 7.16 -8.33
C ALA A 103 6.67 6.91 -8.77
N GLY A 104 7.44 6.14 -7.99
CA GLY A 104 8.90 6.05 -8.17
C GLY A 104 9.43 4.72 -8.71
N LEU A 105 8.63 3.62 -8.68
CA LEU A 105 9.09 2.29 -9.05
C LEU A 105 8.02 1.50 -9.81
N LEU A 106 6.81 1.43 -9.25
CA LEU A 106 5.81 0.46 -9.65
C LEU A 106 5.33 0.67 -11.08
N ALA A 107 5.23 1.92 -11.54
CA ALA A 107 4.78 2.23 -12.90
C ALA A 107 5.68 1.57 -13.96
N ASP A 108 7.00 1.65 -13.78
CA ASP A 108 7.98 1.08 -14.71
C ASP A 108 7.94 -0.46 -14.67
N VAL A 109 7.88 -1.05 -13.47
CA VAL A 109 7.75 -2.51 -13.28
C VAL A 109 6.47 -3.05 -13.91
N LEU A 110 5.34 -2.35 -13.73
CA LEU A 110 4.05 -2.77 -14.30
C LEU A 110 4.03 -2.66 -15.82
N ALA A 111 4.64 -1.63 -16.39
CA ALA A 111 4.73 -1.46 -17.83
C ALA A 111 5.53 -2.61 -18.48
N ASP A 112 6.66 -2.98 -17.89
CA ASP A 112 7.49 -4.09 -18.35
C ASP A 112 6.77 -5.45 -18.15
N PHE A 113 6.13 -5.65 -17.01
CA PHE A 113 5.34 -6.85 -16.73
C PHE A 113 4.17 -7.00 -17.70
N HIS A 114 3.42 -5.93 -17.94
CA HIS A 114 2.28 -5.95 -18.87
C HIS A 114 2.70 -6.29 -20.31
N THR A 115 3.86 -5.79 -20.73
CA THR A 115 4.43 -6.14 -22.04
C THR A 115 4.73 -7.63 -22.14
N ARG A 116 5.25 -8.24 -21.08
CA ARG A 116 5.60 -9.67 -21.04
C ARG A 116 4.38 -10.58 -20.84
N TYR A 117 3.35 -10.09 -20.11
CA TYR A 117 2.16 -10.85 -19.73
C TYR A 117 0.87 -10.07 -20.04
N PRO A 118 0.55 -9.78 -21.32
CA PRO A 118 -0.56 -8.90 -21.70
C PRO A 118 -1.95 -9.47 -21.34
N GLY A 119 -2.04 -10.77 -21.02
CA GLY A 119 -3.29 -11.43 -20.61
C GLY A 119 -3.57 -11.35 -19.10
N ILE A 120 -2.65 -10.81 -18.29
CA ILE A 120 -2.84 -10.67 -16.84
C ILE A 120 -3.44 -9.29 -16.54
N GLU A 121 -4.59 -9.29 -15.86
CA GLU A 121 -5.22 -8.06 -15.35
C GLU A 121 -4.44 -7.56 -14.13
N LEU A 122 -4.12 -6.28 -14.10
CA LEU A 122 -3.42 -5.61 -13.02
C LEU A 122 -4.38 -4.70 -12.26
N GLN A 123 -4.51 -4.90 -10.96
CA GLN A 123 -5.26 -4.02 -10.07
C GLN A 123 -4.29 -3.48 -9.02
N VAL A 124 -4.24 -2.15 -8.88
CA VAL A 124 -3.34 -1.48 -7.93
C VAL A 124 -4.17 -0.71 -6.90
N GLU A 125 -3.90 -0.98 -5.64
CA GLU A 125 -4.42 -0.24 -4.49
C GLU A 125 -3.32 0.62 -3.90
N GLU A 126 -3.52 1.93 -3.90
CA GLU A 126 -2.60 2.89 -3.34
C GLU A 126 -3.02 3.26 -1.91
N SER A 127 -2.21 2.87 -0.92
CA SER A 127 -2.52 3.15 0.49
C SER A 127 -1.26 3.17 1.37
N GLY A 128 -1.41 3.48 2.66
CA GLY A 128 -0.31 3.36 3.63
C GLY A 128 -0.01 1.90 4.00
N SER A 129 1.24 1.60 4.40
CA SER A 129 1.70 0.23 4.70
C SER A 129 0.78 -0.52 5.67
N ARG A 130 0.21 0.18 6.67
CA ARG A 130 -0.71 -0.43 7.63
C ARG A 130 -2.02 -0.88 7.00
N ASP A 131 -2.60 -0.05 6.14
CA ASP A 131 -3.84 -0.37 5.44
C ASP A 131 -3.63 -1.50 4.44
N LEU A 132 -2.50 -1.47 3.71
CA LEU A 132 -2.11 -2.52 2.78
C LEU A 132 -1.96 -3.89 3.45
N ILE A 133 -1.35 -3.95 4.64
CA ILE A 133 -1.25 -5.19 5.43
C ILE A 133 -2.63 -5.68 5.87
N ARG A 134 -3.51 -4.78 6.31
CA ARG A 134 -4.89 -5.13 6.65
C ARG A 134 -5.63 -5.71 5.44
N ASP A 135 -5.51 -5.10 4.29
CA ASP A 135 -6.21 -5.51 3.06
C ASP A 135 -5.62 -6.81 2.50
N LEU A 136 -4.31 -7.02 2.66
CA LEU A 136 -3.65 -8.30 2.40
C LEU A 136 -4.21 -9.42 3.30
N GLY A 137 -4.38 -9.16 4.62
CA GLY A 137 -4.98 -10.09 5.58
C GLY A 137 -6.43 -10.45 5.27
N ARG A 138 -7.18 -9.55 4.66
CA ARG A 138 -8.55 -9.78 4.19
C ARG A 138 -8.63 -10.50 2.85
N GLY A 139 -7.46 -10.76 2.21
CA GLY A 139 -7.39 -11.34 0.88
C GLY A 139 -7.87 -10.38 -0.23
N GLU A 140 -7.95 -9.08 0.05
CA GLU A 140 -8.29 -8.05 -0.94
C GLU A 140 -7.10 -7.79 -1.87
N LEU A 141 -5.87 -8.08 -1.40
CA LEU A 141 -4.61 -8.02 -2.15
C LEU A 141 -3.94 -9.39 -2.22
N ASP A 142 -3.19 -9.63 -3.28
CA ASP A 142 -2.34 -10.82 -3.46
C ASP A 142 -0.92 -10.55 -2.94
N LEU A 143 -0.40 -9.35 -3.21
CA LEU A 143 0.93 -8.87 -2.84
C LEU A 143 0.84 -7.41 -2.38
N ALA A 144 1.77 -6.98 -1.52
CA ALA A 144 1.87 -5.58 -1.13
C ALA A 144 3.33 -5.12 -1.02
N LEU A 145 3.64 -3.97 -1.60
CA LEU A 145 4.90 -3.25 -1.42
C LEU A 145 4.75 -2.26 -0.26
N ILE A 146 5.45 -2.53 0.82
CA ILE A 146 5.31 -1.82 2.11
C ILE A 146 6.64 -1.27 2.60
N ILE A 147 6.58 -0.39 3.59
CA ILE A 147 7.76 0.18 4.26
C ILE A 147 7.96 -0.48 5.63
N LEU A 148 9.17 -0.96 5.89
CA LEU A 148 9.59 -1.50 7.18
C LEU A 148 10.27 -0.41 8.06
N PRO A 149 10.24 -0.55 9.40
CA PRO A 149 9.55 -1.59 10.16
C PRO A 149 8.04 -1.36 10.23
N LEU A 150 7.27 -2.43 10.20
CA LEU A 150 5.86 -2.36 10.58
C LEU A 150 5.76 -2.15 12.10
N HIS A 151 4.74 -1.40 12.54
CA HIS A 151 4.53 -1.13 13.97
C HIS A 151 4.11 -2.37 14.77
N SER A 152 3.67 -3.43 14.09
CA SER A 152 3.42 -4.76 14.65
C SER A 152 3.98 -5.81 13.69
N SER A 153 4.80 -6.72 14.19
CA SER A 153 5.14 -7.94 13.46
C SER A 153 3.95 -8.89 13.55
N ASP A 154 3.19 -9.01 12.50
CA ASP A 154 2.10 -9.98 12.41
C ASP A 154 2.68 -11.29 11.82
N PRO A 155 2.64 -12.41 12.56
CA PRO A 155 3.20 -13.69 12.11
C PRO A 155 2.49 -14.25 10.87
N ASP A 156 1.31 -13.76 10.55
CA ASP A 156 0.51 -14.24 9.41
C ASP A 156 1.07 -13.78 8.06
N PHE A 157 2.03 -12.82 8.06
CA PHE A 157 2.63 -12.31 6.83
C PHE A 157 4.10 -12.73 6.67
N SER A 158 4.46 -13.01 5.42
CA SER A 158 5.85 -13.09 4.98
C SER A 158 6.26 -11.75 4.37
N THR A 159 7.33 -11.17 4.87
CA THR A 159 7.86 -9.90 4.35
C THR A 159 9.30 -10.14 3.90
N THR A 160 9.58 -9.88 2.63
CA THR A 160 10.92 -9.98 2.04
C THR A 160 11.43 -8.57 1.76
N PRO A 161 12.48 -8.08 2.45
CA PRO A 161 13.12 -6.83 2.10
C PRO A 161 13.68 -6.90 0.68
N ILE A 162 13.33 -5.91 -0.17
CA ILE A 162 13.74 -5.90 -1.58
C ILE A 162 14.62 -4.71 -1.94
N LEU A 163 14.43 -3.58 -1.25
CA LEU A 163 15.11 -2.34 -1.57
C LEU A 163 15.34 -1.51 -0.30
N ARG A 164 16.49 -0.85 -0.21
CA ARG A 164 16.77 0.20 0.78
C ARG A 164 16.96 1.52 0.07
N GLU A 165 16.42 2.58 0.66
CA GLU A 165 16.40 3.91 0.05
C GLU A 165 16.70 5.01 1.07
N ASN A 166 17.48 6.01 0.63
CA ASN A 166 17.66 7.25 1.38
C ASN A 166 16.47 8.20 1.21
N LEU A 167 16.11 8.89 2.27
CA LEU A 167 15.27 10.08 2.19
C LEU A 167 16.15 11.30 1.91
N VAL A 168 15.67 12.18 1.05
CA VAL A 168 16.35 13.40 0.63
C VAL A 168 15.47 14.62 0.87
N VAL A 169 16.05 15.80 0.92
CA VAL A 169 15.31 17.06 0.99
C VAL A 169 15.02 17.55 -0.42
N ALA A 170 13.76 17.60 -0.79
CA ALA A 170 13.28 18.14 -2.06
C ALA A 170 13.20 19.68 -1.98
N SER A 171 13.66 20.35 -3.02
CA SER A 171 13.57 21.80 -3.22
C SER A 171 13.37 22.13 -4.70
N PRO A 172 12.81 23.32 -5.07
CA PRO A 172 12.71 23.71 -6.46
C PRO A 172 14.09 23.76 -7.15
N MET A 173 14.17 23.27 -8.38
CA MET A 173 15.40 23.35 -9.17
C MET A 173 15.74 24.79 -9.53
N SER A 174 14.74 25.65 -9.73
CA SER A 174 14.89 27.08 -10.08
C SER A 174 15.44 27.94 -8.94
N GLY A 175 15.34 27.43 -7.68
CA GLY A 175 15.85 28.09 -6.50
C GLY A 175 17.30 27.73 -6.14
N PRO A 176 17.93 28.43 -5.19
CA PRO A 176 19.22 28.05 -4.65
C PRO A 176 19.14 26.68 -3.96
N SER A 177 20.25 25.94 -3.94
CA SER A 177 20.34 24.73 -3.09
C SER A 177 20.03 25.10 -1.64
N PRO A 178 19.32 24.27 -0.87
CA PRO A 178 18.88 24.62 0.49
C PRO A 178 19.99 25.15 1.40
N ASN A 179 21.23 24.74 1.20
CA ASN A 179 22.38 25.23 1.99
C ASN A 179 23.66 25.46 1.14
N GLY A 180 23.58 25.39 -0.20
CA GLY A 180 24.72 25.50 -1.10
C GLY A 180 25.76 24.38 -1.01
N ARG A 181 25.44 23.27 -0.31
CA ARG A 181 26.33 22.12 -0.08
C ARG A 181 25.78 20.87 -0.74
N ALA A 182 26.62 19.83 -0.87
CA ALA A 182 26.24 18.55 -1.42
C ALA A 182 25.28 17.74 -0.51
N SER A 183 25.16 18.10 0.77
CA SER A 183 24.24 17.47 1.72
C SER A 183 23.74 18.47 2.76
N ILE A 184 22.59 18.21 3.38
CA ILE A 184 21.97 19.04 4.40
C ILE A 184 21.76 18.22 5.69
N ARG A 185 22.05 18.80 6.86
CA ARG A 185 21.73 18.16 8.14
C ARG A 185 20.27 18.41 8.51
N ILE A 186 19.63 17.48 9.19
CA ILE A 186 18.23 17.63 9.62
C ILE A 186 18.03 18.90 10.46
N LEU A 187 19.02 19.27 11.28
CA LEU A 187 18.99 20.50 12.11
C LEU A 187 18.93 21.78 11.25
N GLU A 188 19.43 21.76 10.03
CA GLU A 188 19.41 22.91 9.11
C GLU A 188 18.00 23.14 8.49
N LEU A 189 17.04 22.25 8.78
CA LEU A 189 15.63 22.46 8.46
C LEU A 189 14.88 23.28 9.53
N ARG A 190 15.49 23.53 10.69
CA ARG A 190 14.91 24.39 11.75
C ARG A 190 14.65 25.80 11.20
N GLY A 191 13.45 26.32 11.44
CA GLY A 191 13.03 27.65 10.96
C GLY A 191 12.82 27.74 9.44
N ARG A 192 12.79 26.61 8.74
CA ARG A 192 12.45 26.57 7.32
C ARG A 192 11.04 26.03 7.15
N PRO A 193 10.23 26.65 6.26
CA PRO A 193 8.90 26.15 5.97
C PRO A 193 8.97 24.76 5.33
N LEU A 194 8.30 23.77 5.91
CA LEU A 194 8.20 22.44 5.36
C LEU A 194 6.80 22.16 4.82
N VAL A 195 6.74 21.47 3.70
CA VAL A 195 5.56 20.83 3.17
C VAL A 195 5.52 19.38 3.72
N MET A 196 4.45 19.05 4.42
CA MET A 196 4.35 17.79 5.15
C MET A 196 3.19 16.93 4.63
N PHE A 197 3.43 15.63 4.56
CA PHE A 197 2.43 14.63 4.19
C PHE A 197 1.27 14.56 5.20
N ARG A 198 0.15 14.00 4.78
CA ARG A 198 -0.96 13.67 5.68
C ARG A 198 -0.52 12.70 6.79
N ARG A 199 -1.30 12.64 7.86
CA ARG A 199 -1.08 11.68 8.95
C ARG A 199 -1.18 10.24 8.45
N GLY A 200 -0.37 9.35 9.04
CA GLY A 200 -0.29 7.94 8.66
C GLY A 200 0.71 7.62 7.56
N TYR A 201 1.42 8.63 7.02
CA TYR A 201 2.51 8.43 6.08
C TYR A 201 3.81 8.08 6.79
N ASP A 202 4.48 7.01 6.35
CA ASP A 202 5.77 6.56 6.92
C ASP A 202 6.85 7.65 6.86
N VAL A 203 6.92 8.37 5.74
CA VAL A 203 7.87 9.48 5.55
C VAL A 203 7.60 10.64 6.51
N ARG A 204 6.33 10.97 6.77
CA ARG A 204 5.95 11.96 7.77
C ARG A 204 6.49 11.59 9.14
N GLU A 205 6.19 10.37 9.57
CA GLU A 205 6.59 9.89 10.89
C GLU A 205 8.12 9.84 11.03
N ALA A 206 8.84 9.43 9.96
CA ALA A 206 10.29 9.44 9.94
C ALA A 206 10.86 10.87 10.05
N THR A 207 10.29 11.82 9.32
CA THR A 207 10.71 13.23 9.34
C THR A 207 10.48 13.86 10.72
N LEU A 208 9.29 13.70 11.29
CA LEU A 208 8.95 14.24 12.61
C LEU A 208 9.85 13.65 13.71
N ARG A 209 10.09 12.33 13.68
CA ARG A 209 11.03 11.69 14.63
C ARG A 209 12.44 12.25 14.50
N ALA A 210 12.93 12.46 13.29
CA ALA A 210 14.26 13.00 13.06
C ALA A 210 14.39 14.46 13.54
N CYS A 211 13.38 15.30 13.30
CA CYS A 211 13.35 16.67 13.80
C CYS A 211 13.35 16.72 15.34
N ARG A 212 12.51 15.90 15.99
CA ARG A 212 12.47 15.80 17.45
C ARG A 212 13.78 15.31 18.05
N ALA A 213 14.39 14.28 17.42
CA ALA A 213 15.71 13.79 17.84
C ALA A 213 16.81 14.85 17.68
N ALA A 214 16.65 15.80 16.73
CA ALA A 214 17.53 16.96 16.57
C ALA A 214 17.14 18.17 17.45
N GLY A 215 16.15 18.03 18.35
CA GLY A 215 15.75 19.01 19.34
C GLY A 215 14.88 20.15 18.79
N PHE A 216 14.06 19.90 17.78
CA PHE A 216 13.10 20.89 17.27
C PHE A 216 11.84 20.25 16.68
N GLU A 217 10.75 21.02 16.68
CA GLU A 217 9.55 20.73 15.89
C GLU A 217 9.63 21.50 14.56
N PRO A 218 9.26 20.86 13.43
CA PRO A 218 9.32 21.52 12.14
C PRO A 218 8.22 22.58 12.01
N GLU A 219 8.53 23.68 11.33
CA GLU A 219 7.56 24.68 10.91
C GLU A 219 6.88 24.20 9.62
N LEU A 220 5.55 24.00 9.68
CA LEU A 220 4.78 23.46 8.57
C LEU A 220 4.12 24.61 7.80
N ALA A 221 4.55 24.85 6.56
CA ALA A 221 3.88 25.76 5.65
C ALA A 221 2.60 25.15 5.07
N VAL A 222 2.63 23.84 4.80
CA VAL A 222 1.47 23.07 4.33
C VAL A 222 1.48 21.73 5.03
N GLU A 223 0.34 21.31 5.55
CA GLU A 223 0.13 19.98 6.13
C GLU A 223 -1.00 19.26 5.39
N GLY A 224 -0.69 18.07 4.86
CA GLY A 224 -1.64 17.24 4.12
C GLY A 224 -1.15 16.92 2.71
N GLY A 225 -1.93 16.12 2.01
CA GLY A 225 -1.60 15.69 0.64
C GLY A 225 -0.87 14.34 0.56
N GLU A 226 -1.03 13.74 -0.59
CA GLU A 226 -0.32 12.55 -1.03
C GLU A 226 0.99 12.95 -1.72
N MET A 227 1.76 11.98 -2.19
CA MET A 227 3.10 12.22 -2.73
C MET A 227 3.13 13.27 -3.83
N ASP A 228 2.27 13.18 -4.84
CA ASP A 228 2.26 14.12 -5.95
C ASP A 228 1.86 15.54 -5.54
N ALA A 229 0.89 15.67 -4.62
CA ALA A 229 0.49 16.98 -4.11
C ALA A 229 1.63 17.65 -3.34
N VAL A 230 2.33 16.91 -2.48
CA VAL A 230 3.49 17.42 -1.73
C VAL A 230 4.60 17.87 -2.68
N LEU A 231 4.93 17.07 -3.69
CA LEU A 231 5.94 17.44 -4.68
C LEU A 231 5.54 18.70 -5.47
N ARG A 232 4.25 18.85 -5.84
CA ARG A 232 3.74 20.05 -6.50
C ARG A 232 3.80 21.30 -5.62
N PHE A 233 3.53 21.17 -4.32
CA PHE A 233 3.68 22.28 -3.38
C PHE A 233 5.14 22.72 -3.24
N VAL A 234 6.08 21.77 -3.23
CA VAL A 234 7.52 22.09 -3.25
C VAL A 234 7.92 22.79 -4.55
N GLU A 235 7.47 22.28 -5.72
CA GLU A 235 7.70 22.91 -7.03
C GLU A 235 7.18 24.36 -7.07
N ALA A 236 6.04 24.62 -6.42
CA ALA A 236 5.45 25.94 -6.30
C ALA A 236 6.19 26.87 -5.31
N GLY A 237 7.25 26.37 -4.64
CA GLY A 237 8.06 27.17 -3.72
C GLY A 237 7.44 27.36 -2.33
N MET A 238 6.43 26.56 -1.94
CA MET A 238 5.76 26.71 -0.64
C MET A 238 6.63 26.25 0.54
N GLY A 239 7.72 25.53 0.29
CA GLY A 239 8.62 25.03 1.31
C GLY A 239 9.46 23.87 0.81
N LEU A 240 10.20 23.26 1.74
CA LEU A 240 10.99 22.06 1.49
C LEU A 240 10.18 20.83 1.91
N ALA A 241 10.49 19.67 1.37
CA ALA A 241 9.93 18.40 1.86
C ALA A 241 11.02 17.34 2.00
N VAL A 242 10.91 16.48 3.00
CA VAL A 242 11.70 15.25 3.08
C VAL A 242 10.94 14.18 2.31
N VAL A 243 11.55 13.62 1.28
CA VAL A 243 10.91 12.65 0.36
C VAL A 243 11.85 11.50 0.06
N PRO A 244 11.34 10.34 -0.37
CA PRO A 244 12.16 9.26 -0.91
C PRO A 244 12.91 9.71 -2.17
N SER A 245 14.15 9.27 -2.34
CA SER A 245 14.97 9.70 -3.48
C SER A 245 14.39 9.29 -4.83
N MET A 246 13.75 8.12 -4.90
CA MET A 246 13.20 7.56 -6.14
C MET A 246 12.10 8.42 -6.77
N VAL A 247 11.32 9.16 -5.97
CA VAL A 247 10.22 9.96 -6.53
C VAL A 247 10.70 11.21 -7.28
N LEU A 248 11.98 11.55 -7.14
CA LEU A 248 12.60 12.68 -7.83
C LEU A 248 13.29 12.30 -9.16
N ARG A 249 13.48 11.01 -9.45
CA ARG A 249 14.26 10.53 -10.61
C ARG A 249 13.74 11.10 -11.94
N ASN A 250 12.44 11.19 -12.11
CA ASN A 250 11.80 11.68 -13.34
C ASN A 250 11.25 13.11 -13.19
N ARG A 251 11.70 13.87 -12.16
CA ARG A 251 11.21 15.24 -11.88
C ARG A 251 12.34 16.27 -11.99
N GLN A 252 12.56 16.75 -13.20
CA GLN A 252 13.60 17.76 -13.49
C GLN A 252 13.34 19.12 -12.82
N SER A 253 12.12 19.41 -12.39
CA SER A 253 11.72 20.62 -11.68
C SER A 253 12.15 20.67 -10.21
N LEU A 254 12.55 19.52 -9.65
CA LEU A 254 12.95 19.38 -8.27
C LEU A 254 14.40 18.92 -8.14
N ARG A 255 15.06 19.41 -7.08
CA ARG A 255 16.37 18.97 -6.64
C ARG A 255 16.24 18.14 -5.37
N GLY A 256 16.87 16.97 -5.34
CA GLY A 256 17.04 16.16 -4.12
C GLY A 256 18.39 16.48 -3.47
N THR A 257 18.40 17.01 -2.26
CA THR A 257 19.62 17.21 -1.46
C THR A 257 19.71 16.09 -0.42
N PRO A 258 20.75 15.23 -0.46
CA PRO A 258 20.94 14.15 0.50
C PRO A 258 20.99 14.65 1.94
N LEU A 259 20.36 13.91 2.88
CA LEU A 259 20.50 14.17 4.30
C LEU A 259 21.88 13.69 4.78
N ALA A 260 22.59 14.58 5.48
CA ALA A 260 23.85 14.25 6.14
C ALA A 260 23.62 13.28 7.32
N ARG A 261 24.69 12.67 7.84
CA ARG A 261 24.59 11.71 8.96
C ARG A 261 23.94 12.34 10.21
N PRO A 262 23.00 11.63 10.87
CA PRO A 262 22.49 10.32 10.51
C PRO A 262 21.58 10.39 9.27
N ARG A 263 21.78 9.49 8.29
CA ARG A 263 20.94 9.40 7.12
C ARG A 263 19.57 8.84 7.52
N LEU A 264 18.51 9.36 6.93
CA LEU A 264 17.19 8.75 7.05
C LEU A 264 17.03 7.70 5.94
N LEU A 265 16.90 6.46 6.37
CA LEU A 265 16.74 5.31 5.49
C LEU A 265 15.35 4.71 5.66
N ARG A 266 14.81 4.19 4.60
CA ARG A 266 13.65 3.31 4.64
C ARG A 266 13.94 2.00 3.92
N THR A 267 13.33 0.92 4.37
CA THR A 267 13.41 -0.38 3.72
C THR A 267 12.06 -0.69 3.09
N VAL A 268 12.07 -0.95 1.80
CA VAL A 268 10.91 -1.46 1.06
C VAL A 268 10.92 -2.97 1.14
N ALA A 269 9.76 -3.56 1.40
CA ALA A 269 9.59 -5.00 1.42
C ALA A 269 8.37 -5.42 0.59
N LEU A 270 8.47 -6.59 -0.02
CA LEU A 270 7.33 -7.29 -0.58
C LEU A 270 6.69 -8.14 0.52
N ALA A 271 5.42 -7.90 0.77
CA ALA A 271 4.60 -8.63 1.72
C ALA A 271 3.59 -9.53 1.03
N ARG A 272 3.39 -10.73 1.58
CA ARG A 272 2.34 -11.68 1.18
C ARG A 272 1.81 -12.43 2.40
N ARG A 273 0.66 -13.03 2.29
CA ARG A 273 0.16 -13.96 3.29
C ARG A 273 1.07 -15.17 3.35
N ARG A 274 1.30 -15.70 4.54
CA ARG A 274 2.13 -16.89 4.76
C ARG A 274 1.34 -18.20 4.62
N ASP A 275 0.08 -18.16 4.92
CA ASP A 275 -0.82 -19.31 4.98
C ASP A 275 -1.46 -19.67 3.63
N VAL A 276 -1.17 -18.91 2.57
CA VAL A 276 -1.68 -19.15 1.21
C VAL A 276 -0.53 -19.08 0.22
N GLU A 277 -0.43 -20.07 -0.65
CA GLU A 277 0.47 -20.00 -1.79
C GLU A 277 -0.01 -18.93 -2.77
N PRO A 278 0.90 -18.11 -3.31
CA PRO A 278 0.54 -17.12 -4.32
C PRO A 278 -0.05 -17.78 -5.57
N SER A 279 -1.02 -17.13 -6.19
CA SER A 279 -1.50 -17.55 -7.51
C SER A 279 -0.37 -17.55 -8.55
N HIS A 280 -0.51 -18.30 -9.64
CA HIS A 280 0.48 -18.32 -10.72
C HIS A 280 0.79 -16.91 -11.24
N SER A 281 -0.25 -16.06 -11.37
CA SER A 281 -0.09 -14.67 -11.80
C SER A 281 0.65 -13.81 -10.78
N ALA A 282 0.33 -13.97 -9.47
CA ALA A 282 1.01 -13.25 -8.39
C ALA A 282 2.47 -13.69 -8.25
N ASP A 283 2.74 -14.98 -8.40
CA ASP A 283 4.11 -15.51 -8.37
C ASP A 283 4.92 -15.08 -9.60
N ALA A 284 4.29 -15.04 -10.79
CA ALA A 284 4.92 -14.49 -11.99
C ALA A 284 5.30 -13.01 -11.80
N PHE A 285 4.40 -12.21 -11.17
CA PHE A 285 4.72 -10.82 -10.85
C PHE A 285 5.85 -10.70 -9.83
N ARG A 286 5.86 -11.51 -8.77
CA ARG A 286 6.93 -11.53 -7.76
C ARG A 286 8.30 -11.81 -8.39
N ARG A 287 8.39 -12.84 -9.25
CA ARG A 287 9.63 -13.18 -9.97
C ARG A 287 10.05 -12.04 -10.89
N HIS A 288 9.11 -11.49 -11.64
CA HIS A 288 9.37 -10.37 -12.53
C HIS A 288 9.88 -9.13 -11.80
N LEU A 289 9.29 -8.77 -10.65
CA LEU A 289 9.76 -7.68 -9.81
C LEU A 289 11.19 -7.91 -9.32
N ASN A 290 11.52 -9.14 -8.91
CA ASN A 290 12.86 -9.50 -8.47
C ASN A 290 13.86 -9.37 -9.63
N ASP A 291 13.53 -9.91 -10.81
CA ASP A 291 14.36 -9.82 -12.01
C ASP A 291 14.59 -8.36 -12.43
N TYR A 292 13.52 -7.55 -12.40
CA TYR A 292 13.60 -6.12 -12.71
C TYR A 292 14.56 -5.39 -11.77
N LEU A 293 14.42 -5.58 -10.46
CA LEU A 293 15.28 -4.95 -9.46
C LEU A 293 16.75 -5.41 -9.58
N LEU A 294 16.99 -6.70 -9.78
CA LEU A 294 18.33 -7.26 -9.97
C LEU A 294 18.96 -6.83 -11.31
N GLY A 295 18.15 -6.49 -12.29
CA GLY A 295 18.56 -5.98 -13.60
C GLY A 295 18.83 -4.48 -13.64
N MET A 296 18.48 -3.73 -12.59
CA MET A 296 18.73 -2.27 -12.55
C MET A 296 20.21 -1.98 -12.59
N SER A 297 20.60 -1.05 -13.47
CA SER A 297 22.00 -0.62 -13.56
C SER A 297 22.41 0.25 -12.36
N PRO A 298 23.70 0.35 -12.03
CA PRO A 298 24.18 1.29 -11.01
C PRO A 298 23.79 2.76 -11.29
N GLN A 299 23.57 3.11 -12.55
CA GLN A 299 23.09 4.45 -12.95
C GLN A 299 21.63 4.64 -12.61
N ASP A 300 20.81 3.58 -12.76
CA ASP A 300 19.40 3.59 -12.38
C ASP A 300 19.22 3.62 -10.87
N LEU A 301 20.04 2.92 -10.12
CA LEU A 301 20.00 2.91 -8.66
C LEU A 301 20.48 4.25 -8.08
N GLY A 302 21.51 4.84 -8.67
CA GLY A 302 22.16 6.03 -8.11
C GLY A 302 22.75 5.75 -6.72
N PRO A 303 23.21 6.79 -6.00
CA PRO A 303 23.84 6.65 -4.69
C PRO A 303 22.86 6.41 -3.53
N ASP A 304 21.58 6.55 -3.76
CA ASP A 304 20.56 6.60 -2.73
C ASP A 304 19.65 5.36 -2.67
N LEU A 305 19.86 4.39 -3.58
CA LEU A 305 19.11 3.14 -3.65
C LEU A 305 20.05 1.94 -3.57
N GLU A 306 19.62 0.89 -2.84
CA GLU A 306 20.32 -0.37 -2.67
C GLU A 306 19.33 -1.53 -2.82
N VAL A 307 19.55 -2.42 -3.77
CA VAL A 307 18.78 -3.66 -3.92
C VAL A 307 19.28 -4.66 -2.86
N LEU A 308 18.34 -5.19 -2.09
CA LEU A 308 18.64 -6.14 -1.00
C LEU A 308 18.44 -7.60 -1.40
N LEU A 309 17.92 -7.84 -2.60
CA LEU A 309 17.73 -9.18 -3.15
C LEU A 309 19.09 -9.80 -3.50
N THR A 310 19.25 -11.07 -3.17
CA THR A 310 20.33 -11.90 -3.69
C THR A 310 19.79 -12.75 -4.84
N LYS A 311 20.61 -12.97 -5.88
CA LYS A 311 20.27 -13.96 -6.91
C LYS A 311 20.13 -15.30 -6.18
N GLU A 312 18.92 -15.87 -6.21
CA GLU A 312 18.75 -17.27 -5.78
C GLU A 312 19.70 -18.09 -6.67
N SER A 313 20.64 -18.76 -6.02
CA SER A 313 21.45 -19.78 -6.72
C SER A 313 20.49 -20.92 -7.07
N ASP A 314 20.32 -21.19 -8.37
CA ASP A 314 19.60 -22.35 -8.89
C ASP A 314 20.06 -23.66 -8.25
#